data_85326bc9ec163e65a81e6cb5c8d37929
#
_entry.id   85326bc9ec163e65a81e6cb5c8d37929
#
_cell.length_a   1.000
_cell.length_b   1.000
_cell.length_c   1.000
_cell.angle_alpha   90.00
_cell.angle_beta   90.00
_cell.angle_gamma   90.00
#
_symmetry.space_group_name_H-M   'P 1'
#
loop_
_entity.id
_entity.type
_entity.pdbx_description
1 polymer ?
#
loop_
_entity_poly.entity_id
_entity_poly.type
_entity_poly.pdbx_seq_one_letter_code
_entity_poly.pdbx_strand_id
1 'polypeptide(L)'
;MRKFARAGNKVIFVNSISMGLPGLTHKDLLPRIRRKLGSYSKLARRTEEGITVVSPASLPFFGSAATRSINRRLLASQIKRLARSRGLTKPILWIAIPTAADMIGALDESAVVYHVSDKYDANTMDHATDPALIRRLHEKAIDAADLVFYSGRKLFIEATRGCERSHLLEQGVDYDHWRRVADGAVPVAPEIEKIPRPRLGYFGAIEPWLVDQELIKHAARERPEWQWVFVGNKSRGLEIEDLPNTHFLPSVAYAELPSYAAGFDVCVLPWETGQSFTSYGSAIKVREYLATGKPVVISPLPEYESMRDVLRIARTRDDFIRLVEEALFDKDPANAARRQAAVASGTWDARAEWVSKLIERVLAEK
;
A
#
# COMPACT_ATOMS: atom_id res chain seq x y z
N MET A 1 -9.31 -0.39 -7.75
CA MET A 1 -9.39 -0.42 -9.23
C MET A 1 -9.76 -1.80 -9.79
N ARG A 2 -9.09 -2.91 -9.39
CA ARG A 2 -9.45 -4.27 -9.88
C ARG A 2 -10.91 -4.63 -9.63
N LYS A 3 -11.45 -4.31 -8.45
CA LYS A 3 -12.85 -4.59 -8.11
C LYS A 3 -13.84 -3.81 -8.97
N PHE A 4 -13.55 -2.53 -9.25
CA PHE A 4 -14.35 -1.74 -10.19
C PHE A 4 -14.34 -2.33 -11.61
N ALA A 5 -13.17 -2.77 -12.10
CA ALA A 5 -13.08 -3.39 -13.42
C ALA A 5 -13.87 -4.70 -13.49
N ARG A 6 -13.80 -5.55 -12.44
CA ARG A 6 -14.58 -6.79 -12.35
C ARG A 6 -16.09 -6.55 -12.25
N ALA A 7 -16.52 -5.41 -11.68
CA ALA A 7 -17.89 -4.95 -11.67
C ALA A 7 -18.37 -4.35 -13.02
N GLY A 8 -17.58 -4.48 -14.09
CA GLY A 8 -17.94 -4.03 -15.43
C GLY A 8 -17.56 -2.58 -15.76
N ASN A 9 -16.94 -1.85 -14.83
CA ASN A 9 -16.50 -0.50 -15.11
C ASN A 9 -15.27 -0.49 -16.03
N LYS A 10 -15.22 0.46 -16.96
CA LYS A 10 -14.06 0.69 -17.79
C LYS A 10 -13.02 1.49 -17.00
N VAL A 11 -11.85 0.90 -16.75
CA VAL A 11 -10.78 1.51 -15.95
C VAL A 11 -9.56 1.77 -16.81
N ILE A 12 -9.12 3.03 -16.85
CA ILE A 12 -7.82 3.43 -17.39
C ILE A 12 -6.92 3.79 -16.23
N PHE A 13 -5.86 3.02 -16.03
CA PHE A 13 -4.84 3.27 -15.01
C PHE A 13 -3.65 3.97 -15.67
N VAL A 14 -3.42 5.22 -15.28
CA VAL A 14 -2.31 6.02 -15.77
C VAL A 14 -1.13 5.83 -14.81
N ASN A 15 -0.04 5.26 -15.30
CA ASN A 15 1.18 5.14 -14.52
C ASN A 15 1.69 6.53 -14.11
N SER A 16 2.20 6.62 -12.88
CA SER A 16 2.78 7.86 -12.37
C SER A 16 3.91 8.32 -13.29
N ILE A 17 3.90 9.61 -13.57
CA ILE A 17 4.99 10.26 -14.28
C ILE A 17 6.10 10.45 -13.26
N SER A 18 7.31 9.95 -13.56
CA SER A 18 8.48 10.16 -12.71
C SER A 18 8.72 11.67 -12.52
N MET A 19 8.66 12.13 -11.27
CA MET A 19 8.71 13.55 -10.92
C MET A 19 10.13 14.14 -10.90
N GLY A 20 11.15 13.28 -10.88
CA GLY A 20 12.54 13.70 -10.85
C GLY A 20 13.40 12.98 -11.88
N LEU A 21 14.40 13.67 -12.39
CA LEU A 21 15.57 13.00 -12.93
C LEU A 21 16.35 12.46 -11.72
N PRO A 22 16.57 11.13 -11.61
CA PRO A 22 17.56 10.63 -10.68
C PRO A 22 18.87 11.33 -10.99
N GLY A 23 19.62 11.78 -9.96
CA GLY A 23 20.80 12.61 -10.06
C GLY A 23 21.63 12.36 -11.32
N LEU A 24 21.85 13.42 -12.07
CA LEU A 24 22.55 13.42 -13.34
C LEU A 24 24.02 13.05 -13.16
N THR A 25 24.31 11.75 -13.18
CA THR A 25 25.62 11.32 -13.68
C THR A 25 25.47 11.10 -15.18
N HIS A 26 26.23 11.87 -15.97
CA HIS A 26 26.13 11.99 -17.42
C HIS A 26 26.18 10.66 -18.22
N LYS A 27 26.54 9.55 -17.61
CA LYS A 27 26.75 8.25 -18.28
C LYS A 27 25.48 7.42 -18.54
N ASP A 28 24.36 7.71 -17.86
CA ASP A 28 23.15 6.86 -17.90
C ASP A 28 21.96 7.48 -18.69
N LEU A 29 22.11 8.68 -19.23
CA LEU A 29 21.00 9.41 -19.87
C LEU A 29 20.52 8.74 -21.18
N LEU A 30 21.42 8.40 -22.05
CA LEU A 30 21.12 7.81 -23.37
C LEU A 30 20.48 6.40 -23.29
N PRO A 31 20.97 5.46 -22.48
CA PRO A 31 20.33 4.16 -22.31
C PRO A 31 18.94 4.24 -21.69
N ARG A 32 18.72 5.20 -20.79
CA ARG A 32 17.39 5.43 -20.15
C ARG A 32 16.39 6.07 -21.08
N ILE A 33 16.82 7.05 -21.89
CA ILE A 33 15.98 7.65 -22.95
C ILE A 33 15.61 6.57 -23.98
N ARG A 34 16.56 5.74 -24.41
CA ARG A 34 16.32 4.65 -25.37
C ARG A 34 15.38 3.57 -24.78
N ARG A 35 15.52 3.20 -23.49
CA ARG A 35 14.63 2.28 -22.79
C ARG A 35 13.24 2.90 -22.61
N LYS A 36 13.14 4.21 -22.33
CA LYS A 36 11.89 4.94 -22.23
C LYS A 36 11.22 5.08 -23.61
N LEU A 37 11.98 5.37 -24.67
CA LEU A 37 11.48 5.37 -26.06
C LEU A 37 11.03 3.97 -26.51
N GLY A 38 11.73 2.90 -26.13
CA GLY A 38 11.30 1.52 -26.39
C GLY A 38 10.03 1.11 -25.60
N SER A 39 9.72 1.77 -24.48
CA SER A 39 8.47 1.55 -23.74
C SER A 39 7.27 2.28 -24.38
N TYR A 40 7.50 3.28 -25.25
CA TYR A 40 6.44 3.97 -25.98
C TYR A 40 5.80 3.11 -27.07
N SER A 41 6.45 2.05 -27.53
CA SER A 41 5.84 1.08 -28.47
C SER A 41 4.70 0.26 -27.82
N LYS A 42 4.56 0.25 -26.48
CA LYS A 42 3.46 -0.38 -25.72
C LYS A 42 2.72 0.67 -24.86
N LEU A 43 2.21 1.72 -25.53
CA LEU A 43 1.52 2.85 -24.87
C LEU A 43 0.33 2.44 -23.98
N ALA A 44 -0.32 1.33 -24.29
CA ALA A 44 -1.39 0.80 -23.45
C ALA A 44 -1.36 -0.73 -23.47
N ARG A 45 -1.46 -1.33 -22.29
CA ARG A 45 -1.67 -2.79 -22.11
C ARG A 45 -2.97 -3.05 -21.36
N ARG A 46 -3.62 -4.15 -21.64
CA ARG A 46 -4.79 -4.60 -20.88
C ARG A 46 -4.36 -5.68 -19.90
N THR A 47 -4.80 -5.57 -18.65
CA THR A 47 -4.62 -6.63 -17.66
C THR A 47 -5.70 -7.70 -17.81
N GLU A 48 -5.51 -8.84 -17.16
CA GLU A 48 -6.50 -9.94 -17.12
C GLU A 48 -7.85 -9.46 -16.54
N GLU A 49 -7.81 -8.54 -15.56
CA GLU A 49 -9.01 -7.96 -14.97
C GLU A 49 -9.68 -6.89 -15.86
N GLY A 50 -9.16 -6.63 -17.04
CA GLY A 50 -9.74 -5.69 -17.98
C GLY A 50 -9.32 -4.23 -17.80
N ILE A 51 -8.38 -3.93 -16.89
CA ILE A 51 -7.84 -2.58 -16.70
C ILE A 51 -6.93 -2.23 -17.87
N THR A 52 -7.11 -1.05 -18.45
CA THR A 52 -6.18 -0.51 -19.44
C THR A 52 -5.10 0.30 -18.73
N VAL A 53 -3.89 -0.22 -18.68
CA VAL A 53 -2.73 0.49 -18.09
C VAL A 53 -2.03 1.27 -19.18
N VAL A 54 -1.81 2.57 -18.95
CA VAL A 54 -1.15 3.47 -19.89
C VAL A 54 0.04 4.19 -19.26
N SER A 55 1.11 4.32 -20.04
CA SER A 55 2.28 5.14 -19.70
C SER A 55 2.40 6.26 -20.73
N PRO A 56 1.70 7.39 -20.52
CA PRO A 56 1.68 8.46 -21.50
C PRO A 56 3.03 9.18 -21.62
N ALA A 57 3.29 9.74 -22.78
CA ALA A 57 4.47 10.56 -23.00
C ALA A 57 4.34 11.91 -22.26
N SER A 58 5.41 12.32 -21.61
CA SER A 58 5.51 13.60 -20.89
C SER A 58 6.94 14.11 -20.91
N LEU A 59 7.10 15.42 -20.74
CA LEU A 59 8.40 16.02 -20.51
C LEU A 59 8.90 15.66 -19.09
N PRO A 60 10.21 15.39 -18.93
CA PRO A 60 10.77 14.89 -17.65
C PRO A 60 10.89 15.96 -16.57
N PHE A 61 10.58 17.22 -16.84
CA PHE A 61 10.72 18.33 -15.90
C PHE A 61 9.38 18.71 -15.31
N PHE A 62 9.21 18.54 -14.01
CA PHE A 62 7.94 18.80 -13.32
C PHE A 62 7.94 20.11 -12.52
N GLY A 63 9.10 20.65 -12.14
CA GLY A 63 9.22 21.83 -11.25
C GLY A 63 8.73 23.14 -11.87
N SER A 64 8.80 23.31 -13.18
CA SER A 64 8.39 24.54 -13.87
C SER A 64 6.90 24.57 -14.20
N ALA A 65 6.22 25.70 -13.92
CA ALA A 65 4.81 25.90 -14.26
C ALA A 65 4.55 25.77 -15.78
N ALA A 66 5.48 26.27 -16.61
CA ALA A 66 5.39 26.16 -18.06
C ALA A 66 5.43 24.71 -18.52
N THR A 67 6.38 23.93 -18.00
CA THR A 67 6.49 22.49 -18.34
C THR A 67 5.28 21.71 -17.86
N ARG A 68 4.75 22.01 -16.66
CA ARG A 68 3.51 21.39 -16.19
C ARG A 68 2.32 21.71 -17.08
N SER A 69 2.21 22.96 -17.58
CA SER A 69 1.15 23.34 -18.53
C SER A 69 1.25 22.58 -19.86
N ILE A 70 2.46 22.41 -20.39
CA ILE A 70 2.69 21.59 -21.60
C ILE A 70 2.33 20.14 -21.32
N ASN A 71 2.83 19.55 -20.21
CA ASN A 71 2.52 18.18 -19.82
C ASN A 71 1.02 17.98 -19.65
N ARG A 72 0.30 18.90 -19.02
CA ARG A 72 -1.16 18.85 -18.87
C ARG A 72 -1.85 18.69 -20.23
N ARG A 73 -1.48 19.49 -21.24
CA ARG A 73 -2.05 19.41 -22.59
C ARG A 73 -1.70 18.09 -23.29
N LEU A 74 -0.43 17.69 -23.23
CA LEU A 74 0.03 16.43 -23.82
C LEU A 74 -0.67 15.22 -23.23
N LEU A 75 -0.73 15.15 -21.91
CA LEU A 75 -1.38 14.05 -21.18
C LEU A 75 -2.88 14.02 -21.44
N ALA A 76 -3.55 15.18 -21.34
CA ALA A 76 -4.98 15.29 -21.61
C ALA A 76 -5.33 14.80 -23.02
N SER A 77 -4.57 15.18 -24.03
CA SER A 77 -4.82 14.75 -25.42
C SER A 77 -4.67 13.25 -25.60
N GLN A 78 -3.64 12.64 -25.01
CA GLN A 78 -3.38 11.20 -25.08
C GLN A 78 -4.45 10.40 -24.32
N ILE A 79 -4.78 10.83 -23.09
CA ILE A 79 -5.77 10.15 -22.24
C ILE A 79 -7.16 10.29 -22.86
N LYS A 80 -7.57 11.48 -23.34
CA LYS A 80 -8.86 11.68 -24.01
C LYS A 80 -9.00 10.81 -25.26
N ARG A 81 -7.94 10.72 -26.09
CA ARG A 81 -7.95 9.86 -27.29
C ARG A 81 -8.16 8.38 -26.89
N LEU A 82 -7.42 7.91 -25.88
CA LEU A 82 -7.57 6.55 -25.36
C LEU A 82 -8.96 6.33 -24.76
N ALA A 83 -9.46 7.25 -23.95
CA ALA A 83 -10.79 7.18 -23.33
C ALA A 83 -11.88 7.04 -24.40
N ARG A 84 -11.85 7.90 -25.43
CA ARG A 84 -12.79 7.84 -26.55
C ARG A 84 -12.72 6.51 -27.32
N SER A 85 -11.51 5.99 -27.59
CA SER A 85 -11.34 4.69 -28.25
C SER A 85 -11.88 3.53 -27.43
N ARG A 86 -12.09 3.71 -26.13
CA ARG A 86 -12.68 2.73 -25.20
C ARG A 86 -14.16 3.03 -24.89
N GLY A 87 -14.75 4.04 -25.55
CA GLY A 87 -16.12 4.46 -25.30
C GLY A 87 -16.35 5.02 -23.89
N LEU A 88 -15.35 5.68 -23.33
CA LEU A 88 -15.46 6.45 -22.08
C LEU A 88 -15.74 7.90 -22.44
N THR A 89 -16.93 8.37 -22.05
CA THR A 89 -17.33 9.78 -22.12
C THR A 89 -17.52 10.27 -20.69
N LYS A 90 -17.07 11.48 -20.34
CA LYS A 90 -17.18 12.06 -19.00
C LYS A 90 -16.66 11.10 -17.90
N PRO A 91 -15.37 10.73 -17.89
CA PRO A 91 -14.83 9.80 -16.90
C PRO A 91 -14.87 10.40 -15.48
N ILE A 92 -14.79 9.54 -14.47
CA ILE A 92 -14.43 9.95 -13.13
C ILE A 92 -12.91 10.05 -13.05
N LEU A 93 -12.39 11.21 -12.68
CA LEU A 93 -10.96 11.40 -12.43
C LEU A 93 -10.61 10.95 -11.02
N TRP A 94 -9.91 9.81 -10.90
CA TRP A 94 -9.40 9.30 -9.62
C TRP A 94 -7.94 9.69 -9.44
N ILE A 95 -7.66 10.61 -8.53
CA ILE A 95 -6.33 11.09 -8.19
C ILE A 95 -5.78 10.25 -7.03
N ALA A 96 -4.58 9.67 -7.20
CA ALA A 96 -3.88 8.90 -6.18
C ALA A 96 -2.58 9.57 -5.70
N ILE A 97 -2.12 10.61 -6.40
CA ILE A 97 -0.91 11.37 -6.05
C ILE A 97 -1.15 12.86 -6.31
N PRO A 98 -0.60 13.79 -5.51
CA PRO A 98 -0.83 15.24 -5.64
C PRO A 98 -0.54 15.80 -7.03
N THR A 99 0.49 15.30 -7.69
CA THR A 99 0.92 15.78 -9.02
C THR A 99 -0.12 15.56 -10.13
N ALA A 100 -1.04 14.63 -9.93
CA ALA A 100 -2.16 14.42 -10.83
C ALA A 100 -3.24 15.53 -10.72
N ALA A 101 -3.18 16.42 -9.71
CA ALA A 101 -4.07 17.57 -9.58
C ALA A 101 -4.00 18.55 -10.76
N ASP A 102 -2.89 18.55 -11.53
CA ASP A 102 -2.80 19.32 -12.76
C ASP A 102 -3.75 18.81 -13.86
N MET A 103 -4.28 17.59 -13.76
CA MET A 103 -5.22 17.03 -14.71
C MET A 103 -6.69 17.42 -14.45
N ILE A 104 -7.00 18.00 -13.32
CA ILE A 104 -8.35 18.44 -12.95
C ILE A 104 -8.85 19.46 -13.99
N GLY A 105 -10.07 19.27 -14.51
CA GLY A 105 -10.67 20.06 -15.55
C GLY A 105 -10.05 19.84 -16.94
N ALA A 106 -9.21 18.81 -17.12
CA ALA A 106 -8.56 18.54 -18.39
C ALA A 106 -9.15 17.35 -19.16
N LEU A 107 -9.98 16.53 -18.52
CA LEU A 107 -10.47 15.26 -19.08
C LEU A 107 -11.97 15.26 -19.35
N ASP A 108 -12.66 16.38 -19.18
CA ASP A 108 -14.12 16.53 -19.22
C ASP A 108 -14.79 15.57 -18.23
N GLU A 109 -14.16 15.43 -17.07
CA GLU A 109 -14.56 14.50 -16.03
C GLU A 109 -15.91 14.89 -15.38
N SER A 110 -16.73 13.89 -15.08
CA SER A 110 -18.01 14.06 -14.38
C SER A 110 -17.86 14.25 -12.87
N ALA A 111 -16.81 13.66 -12.31
CA ALA A 111 -16.47 13.82 -10.89
C ALA A 111 -14.97 13.67 -10.67
N VAL A 112 -14.48 14.27 -9.59
CA VAL A 112 -13.10 14.21 -9.12
C VAL A 112 -13.08 13.49 -7.78
N VAL A 113 -12.33 12.40 -7.70
CA VAL A 113 -12.06 11.66 -6.46
C VAL A 113 -10.59 11.79 -6.13
N TYR A 114 -10.27 12.22 -4.92
CA TYR A 114 -8.89 12.25 -4.43
C TYR A 114 -8.68 11.22 -3.32
N HIS A 115 -7.74 10.31 -3.51
CA HIS A 115 -7.38 9.27 -2.55
C HIS A 115 -6.02 9.56 -1.94
N VAL A 116 -6.02 10.05 -0.70
CA VAL A 116 -4.84 10.39 0.08
C VAL A 116 -4.34 9.14 0.77
N SER A 117 -3.27 8.56 0.26
CA SER A 117 -2.69 7.31 0.79
C SER A 117 -1.50 7.53 1.71
N ASP A 118 -0.93 8.74 1.75
CA ASP A 118 0.25 9.09 2.53
C ASP A 118 0.22 10.58 2.92
N LYS A 119 1.05 10.97 3.88
CA LYS A 119 1.27 12.37 4.25
C LYS A 119 2.29 13.00 3.29
N TYR A 120 1.82 13.39 2.13
CA TYR A 120 2.66 13.87 1.03
C TYR A 120 3.49 15.12 1.34
N ASP A 121 3.01 15.98 2.23
CA ASP A 121 3.68 17.20 2.66
C ASP A 121 4.83 16.97 3.65
N ALA A 122 4.85 15.79 4.30
CA ALA A 122 5.90 15.37 5.23
C ALA A 122 6.81 14.27 4.68
N ASN A 123 6.53 13.76 3.47
CA ASN A 123 7.33 12.71 2.86
C ASN A 123 8.60 13.29 2.22
N THR A 124 9.71 13.23 2.95
CA THR A 124 11.04 13.68 2.50
C THR A 124 11.79 12.66 1.64
N MET A 125 11.18 11.52 1.37
CA MET A 125 11.85 10.43 0.63
C MET A 125 11.98 10.69 -0.88
N ASP A 126 11.18 11.58 -1.46
CA ASP A 126 11.36 12.05 -2.82
C ASP A 126 12.09 13.41 -2.84
N HIS A 127 13.40 13.36 -2.70
CA HIS A 127 14.29 14.55 -2.76
C HIS A 127 14.26 15.28 -4.12
N ALA A 128 13.54 14.76 -5.09
CA ALA A 128 13.51 15.31 -6.46
C ALA A 128 12.43 16.37 -6.69
N THR A 129 11.51 16.56 -5.75
CA THR A 129 10.38 17.49 -5.92
C THR A 129 10.32 18.51 -4.77
N ASP A 130 10.06 19.78 -5.11
CA ASP A 130 9.86 20.86 -4.14
C ASP A 130 8.66 20.54 -3.22
N PRO A 131 8.86 20.40 -1.89
CA PRO A 131 7.79 20.12 -0.94
C PRO A 131 6.66 21.17 -0.95
N ALA A 132 6.99 22.43 -1.23
CA ALA A 132 6.01 23.50 -1.33
C ALA A 132 5.09 23.33 -2.55
N LEU A 133 5.64 22.83 -3.65
CA LEU A 133 4.84 22.47 -4.82
C LEU A 133 3.90 21.31 -4.53
N ILE A 134 4.39 20.25 -3.88
CA ILE A 134 3.56 19.10 -3.51
C ILE A 134 2.42 19.51 -2.60
N ARG A 135 2.67 20.34 -1.60
CA ARG A 135 1.64 20.90 -0.71
C ARG A 135 0.57 21.66 -1.49
N ARG A 136 0.96 22.59 -2.37
CA ARG A 136 0.01 23.34 -3.22
C ARG A 136 -0.84 22.44 -4.11
N LEU A 137 -0.24 21.38 -4.68
CA LEU A 137 -0.96 20.43 -5.53
C LEU A 137 -1.90 19.53 -4.69
N HIS A 138 -1.50 19.19 -3.49
CA HIS A 138 -2.33 18.46 -2.53
C HIS A 138 -3.56 19.30 -2.13
N GLU A 139 -3.36 20.55 -1.73
CA GLU A 139 -4.43 21.48 -1.41
C GLU A 139 -5.39 21.66 -2.59
N LYS A 140 -4.84 21.91 -3.80
CA LYS A 140 -5.63 22.02 -5.03
C LYS A 140 -6.48 20.75 -5.28
N ALA A 141 -5.93 19.55 -5.03
CA ALA A 141 -6.66 18.31 -5.21
C ALA A 141 -7.80 18.16 -4.18
N ILE A 142 -7.56 18.53 -2.91
CA ILE A 142 -8.58 18.54 -1.87
C ILE A 142 -9.71 19.50 -2.21
N ASP A 143 -9.38 20.73 -2.59
CA ASP A 143 -10.37 21.79 -2.85
C ASP A 143 -11.28 21.44 -4.04
N ALA A 144 -10.71 20.82 -5.07
CA ALA A 144 -11.43 20.50 -6.31
C ALA A 144 -12.10 19.12 -6.30
N ALA A 145 -11.81 18.27 -5.32
CA ALA A 145 -12.40 16.93 -5.27
C ALA A 145 -13.86 16.96 -4.79
N ASP A 146 -14.70 16.18 -5.44
CA ASP A 146 -16.07 15.90 -5.00
C ASP A 146 -16.08 14.93 -3.82
N LEU A 147 -15.11 13.99 -3.79
CA LEU A 147 -14.89 13.04 -2.70
C LEU A 147 -13.40 12.96 -2.39
N VAL A 148 -13.06 12.98 -1.10
CA VAL A 148 -11.70 12.77 -0.61
C VAL A 148 -11.68 11.54 0.28
N PHE A 149 -10.84 10.56 -0.08
CA PHE A 149 -10.63 9.35 0.72
C PHE A 149 -9.26 9.40 1.39
N TYR A 150 -9.20 9.07 2.67
CA TYR A 150 -7.96 8.93 3.42
C TYR A 150 -7.75 7.46 3.80
N SER A 151 -6.58 6.89 3.48
CA SER A 151 -6.29 5.47 3.74
C SER A 151 -5.93 5.18 5.19
N GLY A 152 -5.55 6.18 5.98
CA GLY A 152 -5.15 6.06 7.37
C GLY A 152 -6.01 6.92 8.29
N ARG A 153 -6.34 6.37 9.47
CA ARG A 153 -7.19 7.04 10.47
C ARG A 153 -6.59 8.35 10.96
N LYS A 154 -5.29 8.37 11.24
CA LYS A 154 -4.58 9.58 11.68
C LYS A 154 -4.62 10.68 10.61
N LEU A 155 -4.36 10.32 9.34
CA LEU A 155 -4.49 11.24 8.21
C LEU A 155 -5.91 11.83 8.14
N PHE A 156 -6.92 10.98 8.27
CA PHE A 156 -8.31 11.40 8.23
C PHE A 156 -8.64 12.38 9.36
N ILE A 157 -8.31 12.07 10.61
CA ILE A 157 -8.61 12.89 11.77
C ILE A 157 -7.93 14.27 11.68
N GLU A 158 -6.64 14.30 11.27
CA GLU A 158 -5.89 15.56 11.18
C GLU A 158 -6.36 16.47 10.03
N ALA A 159 -6.79 15.86 8.91
CA ALA A 159 -7.10 16.61 7.69
C ALA A 159 -8.55 17.08 7.60
N THR A 160 -9.52 16.35 8.14
CA THR A 160 -10.92 16.55 7.76
C THR A 160 -11.64 17.60 8.56
N ARG A 161 -11.32 17.81 9.82
CA ARG A 161 -11.98 18.78 10.72
C ARG A 161 -13.51 18.95 10.47
N GLY A 162 -14.18 17.84 10.07
CA GLY A 162 -15.62 17.83 9.80
C GLY A 162 -16.04 18.12 8.35
N CYS A 163 -15.15 17.98 7.37
CA CYS A 163 -15.51 18.13 5.95
C CYS A 163 -16.35 16.94 5.48
N GLU A 164 -17.61 17.16 5.09
CA GLU A 164 -18.57 16.12 4.66
C GLU A 164 -18.13 15.32 3.41
N ARG A 165 -17.28 15.91 2.56
CA ARG A 165 -16.73 15.24 1.36
C ARG A 165 -15.60 14.26 1.68
N SER A 166 -15.15 14.22 2.92
CA SER A 166 -13.99 13.46 3.37
C SER A 166 -14.41 12.19 4.08
N HIS A 167 -13.80 11.08 3.69
CA HIS A 167 -14.13 9.76 4.20
C HIS A 167 -12.88 8.96 4.54
N LEU A 168 -12.94 8.18 5.61
CA LEU A 168 -11.91 7.18 5.93
C LEU A 168 -12.14 5.94 5.06
N LEU A 169 -11.23 5.66 4.14
CA LEU A 169 -11.21 4.46 3.31
C LEU A 169 -10.03 3.58 3.74
N GLU A 170 -10.19 2.86 4.82
CA GLU A 170 -9.17 1.92 5.30
C GLU A 170 -8.87 0.84 4.26
N GLN A 171 -7.67 0.26 4.34
CA GLN A 171 -7.27 -0.86 3.48
C GLN A 171 -8.28 -2.01 3.59
N GLY A 172 -8.57 -2.63 2.46
CA GLY A 172 -9.37 -3.85 2.42
C GLY A 172 -8.49 -5.10 2.59
N VAL A 173 -9.12 -6.24 2.81
CA VAL A 173 -8.47 -7.55 2.85
C VAL A 173 -9.12 -8.50 1.84
N ASP A 174 -8.35 -9.40 1.25
CA ASP A 174 -8.89 -10.56 0.51
C ASP A 174 -9.18 -11.67 1.53
N TYR A 175 -10.29 -11.50 2.26
CA TYR A 175 -10.62 -12.31 3.42
C TYR A 175 -10.69 -13.81 3.10
N ASP A 176 -11.37 -14.18 2.03
CA ASP A 176 -11.51 -15.59 1.64
C ASP A 176 -10.18 -16.24 1.24
N HIS A 177 -9.25 -15.46 0.70
CA HIS A 177 -7.92 -15.93 0.38
C HIS A 177 -7.11 -16.28 1.62
N TRP A 178 -7.17 -15.42 2.66
CA TRP A 178 -6.36 -15.55 3.86
C TRP A 178 -6.98 -16.46 4.94
N ARG A 179 -8.30 -16.49 5.10
CA ARG A 179 -8.97 -17.34 6.10
C ARG A 179 -8.70 -18.84 5.89
N ARG A 180 -8.39 -19.26 4.66
CA ARG A 180 -8.03 -20.63 4.33
C ARG A 180 -6.86 -21.17 5.15
N VAL A 181 -6.01 -20.29 5.68
CA VAL A 181 -4.90 -20.66 6.59
C VAL A 181 -5.45 -21.20 7.91
N ALA A 182 -6.45 -20.55 8.49
CA ALA A 182 -7.10 -21.00 9.72
C ALA A 182 -7.91 -22.28 9.52
N ASP A 183 -8.54 -22.42 8.35
CA ASP A 183 -9.31 -23.62 8.01
C ASP A 183 -8.42 -24.86 7.77
N GLY A 184 -7.08 -24.73 7.83
CA GLY A 184 -6.13 -25.79 7.50
C GLY A 184 -6.17 -26.22 6.04
N ALA A 185 -6.80 -25.44 5.18
CA ALA A 185 -6.98 -25.74 3.75
C ALA A 185 -5.76 -25.37 2.87
N VAL A 186 -4.71 -24.83 3.50
CA VAL A 186 -3.49 -24.41 2.79
C VAL A 186 -2.30 -25.16 3.36
N PRO A 187 -1.57 -25.95 2.54
CA PRO A 187 -0.35 -26.62 2.99
C PRO A 187 0.74 -25.59 3.30
N VAL A 188 1.59 -25.91 4.26
CA VAL A 188 2.77 -25.08 4.55
C VAL A 188 3.75 -25.16 3.39
N ALA A 189 4.36 -24.03 3.04
CA ALA A 189 5.39 -24.00 1.99
C ALA A 189 6.61 -24.83 2.42
N PRO A 190 7.18 -25.67 1.53
CA PRO A 190 8.30 -26.58 1.87
C PRO A 190 9.53 -25.84 2.39
N GLU A 191 9.77 -24.61 1.95
CA GLU A 191 10.87 -23.76 2.43
C GLU A 191 10.70 -23.39 3.91
N ILE A 192 9.44 -23.14 4.31
CA ILE A 192 9.10 -22.82 5.71
C ILE A 192 9.22 -24.08 6.58
N GLU A 193 8.81 -25.25 6.09
CA GLU A 193 8.85 -26.49 6.88
C GLU A 193 10.27 -26.87 7.33
N LYS A 194 11.29 -26.49 6.59
CA LYS A 194 12.71 -26.73 6.93
C LYS A 194 13.23 -25.86 8.07
N ILE A 195 12.54 -24.76 8.40
CA ILE A 195 12.95 -23.85 9.44
C ILE A 195 12.38 -24.37 10.78
N PRO A 196 13.17 -24.48 11.86
CA PRO A 196 12.67 -24.89 13.17
C PRO A 196 11.54 -24.00 13.70
N ARG A 197 10.79 -24.47 14.67
CA ARG A 197 9.81 -23.68 15.41
C ARG A 197 10.41 -23.20 16.73
N PRO A 198 9.92 -22.08 17.32
CA PRO A 198 8.80 -21.23 16.82
C PRO A 198 9.23 -20.26 15.73
N ARG A 199 8.34 -19.98 14.78
CA ARG A 199 8.57 -19.13 13.61
C ARG A 199 7.82 -17.80 13.72
N LEU A 200 8.56 -16.70 13.76
CA LEU A 200 8.04 -15.34 13.75
C LEU A 200 8.03 -14.85 12.29
N GLY A 201 6.85 -14.77 11.68
CA GLY A 201 6.72 -14.54 10.25
C GLY A 201 6.40 -13.10 9.88
N TYR A 202 7.13 -12.59 8.88
CA TYR A 202 6.90 -11.31 8.22
C TYR A 202 6.90 -11.50 6.70
N PHE A 203 5.97 -10.90 5.99
CA PHE A 203 6.03 -10.81 4.53
C PHE A 203 5.88 -9.38 4.03
N GLY A 204 6.56 -9.07 2.92
CA GLY A 204 6.54 -7.77 2.24
C GLY A 204 7.92 -7.20 1.99
N ALA A 205 8.01 -5.90 1.75
CA ALA A 205 9.30 -5.22 1.59
C ALA A 205 10.10 -5.24 2.89
N ILE A 206 11.36 -5.61 2.79
CA ILE A 206 12.30 -5.69 3.92
C ILE A 206 13.34 -4.61 3.69
N GLU A 207 13.06 -3.42 4.20
CA GLU A 207 13.86 -2.21 3.99
C GLU A 207 14.54 -1.78 5.29
N PRO A 208 15.82 -1.39 5.28
CA PRO A 208 16.54 -0.97 6.49
C PRO A 208 15.88 0.19 7.25
N TRP A 209 15.19 1.07 6.53
CA TRP A 209 14.48 2.21 7.11
C TRP A 209 13.08 1.87 7.64
N LEU A 210 12.53 0.71 7.26
CA LEU A 210 11.16 0.31 7.58
C LEU A 210 11.10 -0.67 8.75
N VAL A 211 12.01 -1.64 8.79
CA VAL A 211 12.06 -2.63 9.87
C VAL A 211 12.93 -2.13 11.02
N ASP A 212 12.46 -2.25 12.25
CA ASP A 212 13.24 -1.95 13.46
C ASP A 212 14.29 -3.03 13.68
N GLN A 213 15.46 -2.82 13.07
CA GLN A 213 16.55 -3.77 13.12
C GLN A 213 17.11 -3.96 14.54
N GLU A 214 17.08 -2.91 15.36
CA GLU A 214 17.55 -3.00 16.75
C GLU A 214 16.59 -3.82 17.63
N LEU A 215 15.30 -3.71 17.42
CA LEU A 215 14.31 -4.58 18.07
C LEU A 215 14.53 -6.03 17.66
N ILE A 216 14.70 -6.29 16.35
CA ILE A 216 14.91 -7.65 15.85
C ILE A 216 16.21 -8.24 16.42
N LYS A 217 17.32 -7.48 16.40
CA LYS A 217 18.63 -7.92 16.98
C LYS A 217 18.50 -8.22 18.46
N HIS A 218 17.81 -7.34 19.21
CA HIS A 218 17.61 -7.53 20.64
C HIS A 218 16.82 -8.82 20.90
N ALA A 219 15.66 -8.97 20.29
CA ALA A 219 14.81 -10.14 20.49
C ALA A 219 15.44 -11.45 19.97
N ALA A 220 16.20 -11.40 18.86
CA ALA A 220 16.89 -12.56 18.31
C ALA A 220 18.02 -13.07 19.21
N ARG A 221 18.67 -12.17 19.97
CA ARG A 221 19.72 -12.53 20.95
C ARG A 221 19.12 -13.06 22.27
N GLU A 222 18.07 -12.42 22.75
CA GLU A 222 17.37 -12.81 23.98
C GLU A 222 16.63 -14.13 23.85
N ARG A 223 16.19 -14.47 22.64
CA ARG A 223 15.45 -15.69 22.31
C ARG A 223 16.04 -16.36 21.07
N PRO A 224 17.23 -16.97 21.19
CA PRO A 224 17.93 -17.59 20.05
C PRO A 224 17.18 -18.79 19.46
N GLU A 225 16.24 -19.37 20.21
CA GLU A 225 15.37 -20.43 19.73
C GLU A 225 14.29 -19.94 18.77
N TRP A 226 13.95 -18.64 18.75
CA TRP A 226 12.98 -18.08 17.81
C TRP A 226 13.56 -17.94 16.43
N GLN A 227 12.79 -18.33 15.42
CA GLN A 227 13.20 -18.23 14.03
C GLN A 227 12.44 -17.07 13.36
N TRP A 228 13.16 -16.04 12.98
CA TRP A 228 12.63 -14.91 12.24
C TRP A 228 12.57 -15.25 10.76
N VAL A 229 11.37 -15.27 10.18
CA VAL A 229 11.14 -15.64 8.79
C VAL A 229 10.63 -14.46 7.99
N PHE A 230 11.46 -13.94 7.12
CA PHE A 230 11.16 -12.81 6.25
C PHE A 230 10.91 -13.30 4.83
N VAL A 231 9.71 -13.03 4.28
CA VAL A 231 9.33 -13.42 2.92
C VAL A 231 9.12 -12.17 2.07
N GLY A 232 9.99 -11.91 1.11
CA GLY A 232 9.84 -10.75 0.24
C GLY A 232 11.14 -10.19 -0.33
N ASN A 233 11.01 -9.02 -0.98
CA ASN A 233 12.18 -8.33 -1.50
C ASN A 233 12.94 -7.66 -0.36
N LYS A 234 14.22 -7.99 -0.23
CA LYS A 234 15.12 -7.34 0.72
C LYS A 234 16.02 -6.35 0.00
N SER A 235 16.21 -5.19 0.62
CA SER A 235 17.20 -4.19 0.19
C SER A 235 18.57 -4.45 0.82
N ARG A 236 19.60 -3.84 0.25
CA ARG A 236 20.96 -3.90 0.81
C ARG A 236 21.04 -3.11 2.12
N GLY A 237 21.96 -3.51 3.00
CA GLY A 237 22.24 -2.79 4.25
C GLY A 237 21.37 -3.21 5.43
N LEU A 238 20.79 -4.41 5.39
CA LEU A 238 20.11 -5.01 6.53
C LEU A 238 21.16 -5.64 7.46
N GLU A 239 21.28 -5.11 8.66
CA GLU A 239 22.24 -5.57 9.69
C GLU A 239 21.79 -6.86 10.40
N ILE A 240 20.55 -7.29 10.14
CA ILE A 240 19.97 -8.52 10.70
C ILE A 240 20.22 -9.74 9.82
N GLU A 241 20.91 -9.60 8.67
CA GLU A 241 21.17 -10.72 7.75
C GLU A 241 22.09 -11.78 8.31
N ASP A 242 23.04 -11.37 9.17
CA ASP A 242 24.07 -12.25 9.72
C ASP A 242 23.64 -12.92 11.06
N LEU A 243 22.40 -12.72 11.50
CA LEU A 243 21.91 -13.38 12.71
C LEU A 243 21.59 -14.85 12.42
N PRO A 244 22.01 -15.80 13.28
CA PRO A 244 21.89 -17.25 13.01
C PRO A 244 20.43 -17.76 12.94
N ASN A 245 19.51 -16.99 13.50
CA ASN A 245 18.08 -17.32 13.59
C ASN A 245 17.20 -16.39 12.75
N THR A 246 17.76 -15.77 11.69
CA THR A 246 17.02 -15.00 10.70
C THR A 246 17.07 -15.66 9.33
N HIS A 247 15.93 -15.82 8.69
CA HIS A 247 15.75 -16.51 7.42
C HIS A 247 15.10 -15.58 6.40
N PHE A 248 15.75 -15.34 5.28
CA PHE A 248 15.25 -14.50 4.19
C PHE A 248 14.84 -15.35 3.01
N LEU A 249 13.56 -15.38 2.72
CA LEU A 249 12.98 -16.08 1.59
C LEU A 249 12.61 -15.08 0.48
N PRO A 250 12.72 -15.48 -0.79
CA PRO A 250 12.44 -14.58 -1.90
C PRO A 250 10.97 -14.10 -1.90
N SER A 251 10.72 -13.05 -2.67
CA SER A 251 9.34 -12.62 -2.96
C SER A 251 8.63 -13.70 -3.78
N VAL A 252 7.42 -14.02 -3.36
CA VAL A 252 6.54 -15.00 -4.01
C VAL A 252 5.28 -14.32 -4.54
N ALA A 253 4.53 -15.01 -5.40
CA ALA A 253 3.25 -14.48 -5.89
C ALA A 253 2.25 -14.34 -4.74
N TYR A 254 1.39 -13.32 -4.80
CA TYR A 254 0.37 -13.07 -3.76
C TYR A 254 -0.49 -14.31 -3.46
N ALA A 255 -0.79 -15.09 -4.50
CA ALA A 255 -1.57 -16.32 -4.37
C ALA A 255 -0.90 -17.39 -3.51
N GLU A 256 0.43 -17.36 -3.38
CA GLU A 256 1.23 -18.34 -2.63
C GLU A 256 1.49 -17.92 -1.18
N LEU A 257 1.36 -16.62 -0.86
CA LEU A 257 1.64 -16.09 0.48
C LEU A 257 0.90 -16.82 1.62
N PRO A 258 -0.36 -17.28 1.47
CA PRO A 258 -1.02 -18.04 2.52
C PRO A 258 -0.28 -19.33 2.94
N SER A 259 0.40 -20.03 2.01
CA SER A 259 1.18 -21.23 2.35
C SER A 259 2.42 -20.91 3.19
N TYR A 260 3.01 -19.75 3.00
CA TYR A 260 4.07 -19.26 3.85
C TYR A 260 3.53 -18.86 5.23
N ALA A 261 2.44 -18.10 5.26
CA ALA A 261 1.80 -17.70 6.51
C ALA A 261 1.27 -18.90 7.31
N ALA A 262 0.85 -19.98 6.66
CA ALA A 262 0.42 -21.22 7.32
C ALA A 262 1.51 -21.79 8.23
N GLY A 263 2.77 -21.63 7.84
CA GLY A 263 3.93 -22.08 8.61
C GLY A 263 4.37 -21.18 9.76
N PHE A 264 3.85 -19.96 9.90
CA PHE A 264 4.19 -19.06 11.01
C PHE A 264 3.48 -19.47 12.29
N ASP A 265 4.15 -19.28 13.42
CA ASP A 265 3.53 -19.45 14.76
C ASP A 265 2.95 -18.12 15.24
N VAL A 266 3.65 -17.01 15.01
CA VAL A 266 3.22 -15.65 15.28
C VAL A 266 3.51 -14.80 14.05
N CYS A 267 2.56 -14.00 13.61
CA CYS A 267 2.79 -12.97 12.60
C CYS A 267 3.32 -11.71 13.27
N VAL A 268 4.38 -11.12 12.73
CA VAL A 268 5.02 -9.95 13.34
C VAL A 268 5.12 -8.77 12.38
N LEU A 269 5.00 -7.55 12.92
CA LEU A 269 5.25 -6.32 12.20
C LEU A 269 6.21 -5.43 13.02
N PRO A 270 7.50 -5.73 13.02
CA PRO A 270 8.53 -4.99 13.75
C PRO A 270 8.98 -3.77 12.92
N TRP A 271 8.09 -2.79 12.75
CA TRP A 271 8.38 -1.59 11.98
C TRP A 271 9.02 -0.52 12.84
N GLU A 272 9.94 0.22 12.23
CA GLU A 272 10.51 1.44 12.80
C GLU A 272 9.40 2.44 13.08
N THR A 273 9.47 3.11 14.23
CA THR A 273 8.45 4.07 14.68
C THR A 273 9.02 5.48 14.71
N GLY A 274 8.14 6.49 14.71
CA GLY A 274 8.56 7.89 14.72
C GLY A 274 8.80 8.51 13.34
N GLN A 275 8.84 7.70 12.28
CA GLN A 275 8.89 8.22 10.92
C GLN A 275 7.50 8.60 10.41
N SER A 276 7.45 9.56 9.47
CA SER A 276 6.18 10.00 8.86
C SER A 276 5.42 8.83 8.24
N PHE A 277 6.11 7.99 7.45
CA PHE A 277 5.49 6.84 6.79
C PHE A 277 4.81 5.88 7.79
N THR A 278 5.50 5.48 8.85
CA THR A 278 4.94 4.55 9.84
C THR A 278 3.91 5.19 10.75
N SER A 279 3.99 6.51 10.96
CA SER A 279 3.03 7.27 11.76
C SER A 279 1.67 7.47 11.09
N TYR A 280 1.63 7.47 9.75
CA TYR A 280 0.42 7.71 8.95
C TYR A 280 0.03 6.52 8.05
N GLY A 281 0.93 5.56 7.89
CA GLY A 281 0.74 4.41 7.02
C GLY A 281 -0.21 3.37 7.61
N SER A 282 -0.98 2.74 6.73
CA SER A 282 -1.83 1.60 7.05
C SER A 282 -1.28 0.35 6.35
N ALA A 283 -0.62 -0.53 7.13
CA ALA A 283 -0.02 -1.75 6.61
C ALA A 283 -1.09 -2.81 6.31
N ILE A 284 -1.40 -3.03 5.04
CA ILE A 284 -2.40 -4.03 4.61
C ILE A 284 -2.18 -5.40 5.24
N LYS A 285 -0.92 -5.81 5.41
CA LYS A 285 -0.54 -7.13 5.94
C LYS A 285 -1.06 -7.41 7.36
N VAL A 286 -1.33 -6.39 8.18
CA VAL A 286 -1.94 -6.58 9.50
C VAL A 286 -3.34 -7.18 9.36
N ARG A 287 -4.14 -6.69 8.41
CA ARG A 287 -5.48 -7.25 8.14
C ARG A 287 -5.39 -8.66 7.55
N GLU A 288 -4.40 -8.90 6.72
CA GLU A 288 -4.10 -10.21 6.14
C GLU A 288 -3.68 -11.21 7.24
N TYR A 289 -2.81 -10.80 8.17
CA TYR A 289 -2.43 -11.61 9.34
C TYR A 289 -3.64 -11.95 10.22
N LEU A 290 -4.49 -10.97 10.53
CA LEU A 290 -5.69 -11.20 11.32
C LEU A 290 -6.65 -12.19 10.63
N ALA A 291 -6.79 -12.10 9.31
CA ALA A 291 -7.63 -13.00 8.53
C ALA A 291 -7.12 -14.47 8.57
N THR A 292 -5.81 -14.69 8.80
CA THR A 292 -5.27 -16.04 9.03
C THR A 292 -5.69 -16.65 10.37
N GLY A 293 -6.24 -15.86 11.27
CA GLY A 293 -6.53 -16.29 12.66
C GLY A 293 -5.30 -16.41 13.57
N LYS A 294 -4.08 -16.27 13.03
CA LYS A 294 -2.85 -16.38 13.84
C LYS A 294 -2.66 -15.21 14.81
N PRO A 295 -1.95 -15.41 15.94
CA PRO A 295 -1.55 -14.30 16.79
C PRO A 295 -0.70 -13.29 16.05
N VAL A 296 -0.90 -11.99 16.36
CA VAL A 296 -0.21 -10.89 15.67
C VAL A 296 0.41 -9.96 16.71
N VAL A 297 1.71 -9.70 16.58
CA VAL A 297 2.46 -8.75 17.42
C VAL A 297 3.07 -7.68 16.52
N ILE A 298 2.82 -6.41 16.85
CA ILE A 298 3.27 -5.27 16.04
C ILE A 298 3.95 -4.19 16.88
N SER A 299 4.80 -3.39 16.24
CA SER A 299 5.28 -2.11 16.78
C SER A 299 4.10 -1.14 17.03
N PRO A 300 4.26 -0.10 17.87
CA PRO A 300 3.17 0.80 18.25
C PRO A 300 2.83 1.77 17.12
N LEU A 301 2.02 1.31 16.18
CA LEU A 301 1.55 2.09 15.05
C LEU A 301 0.18 2.72 15.38
N PRO A 302 0.01 4.06 15.25
CA PRO A 302 -1.22 4.76 15.62
C PRO A 302 -2.49 4.24 14.93
N GLU A 303 -2.35 3.76 13.70
CA GLU A 303 -3.44 3.20 12.88
C GLU A 303 -4.16 2.03 13.58
N TYR A 304 -3.43 1.24 14.39
CA TYR A 304 -3.93 -0.02 14.96
C TYR A 304 -4.32 0.06 16.44
N GLU A 305 -4.23 1.23 17.06
CA GLU A 305 -4.60 1.40 18.49
C GLU A 305 -6.05 0.98 18.79
N SER A 306 -6.96 1.19 17.83
CA SER A 306 -8.36 0.75 17.96
C SER A 306 -8.57 -0.76 17.83
N MET A 307 -7.53 -1.52 17.46
CA MET A 307 -7.59 -2.97 17.26
C MET A 307 -6.84 -3.76 18.35
N ARG A 308 -6.51 -3.13 19.48
CA ARG A 308 -5.77 -3.75 20.59
C ARG A 308 -6.43 -5.01 21.17
N ASP A 309 -7.72 -5.18 20.98
CA ASP A 309 -8.45 -6.36 21.45
C ASP A 309 -8.13 -7.62 20.63
N VAL A 310 -7.57 -7.46 19.43
CA VAL A 310 -7.21 -8.55 18.50
C VAL A 310 -5.75 -8.51 18.07
N LEU A 311 -5.02 -7.45 18.42
CA LEU A 311 -3.59 -7.26 18.16
C LEU A 311 -2.83 -7.08 19.47
N ARG A 312 -1.61 -7.58 19.53
CA ARG A 312 -0.65 -7.26 20.58
C ARG A 312 0.25 -6.12 20.06
N ILE A 313 0.19 -4.96 20.71
CA ILE A 313 0.93 -3.76 20.32
C ILE A 313 2.04 -3.52 21.32
N ALA A 314 3.27 -3.79 20.91
CA ALA A 314 4.46 -3.64 21.75
C ALA A 314 4.90 -2.18 21.86
N ARG A 315 5.16 -1.71 23.06
CA ARG A 315 5.58 -0.33 23.35
C ARG A 315 7.09 -0.18 23.48
N THR A 316 7.76 -1.25 23.90
CA THR A 316 9.20 -1.35 24.06
C THR A 316 9.72 -2.65 23.47
N ARG A 317 11.03 -2.81 23.35
CA ARG A 317 11.67 -4.05 22.87
C ARG A 317 11.38 -5.23 23.81
N ASP A 318 11.45 -5.03 25.11
CA ASP A 318 11.14 -6.06 26.09
C ASP A 318 9.65 -6.41 26.10
N ASP A 319 8.79 -5.41 25.91
CA ASP A 319 7.34 -5.62 25.74
C ASP A 319 7.05 -6.47 24.50
N PHE A 320 7.79 -6.25 23.40
CA PHE A 320 7.68 -7.08 22.20
C PHE A 320 8.00 -8.55 22.48
N ILE A 321 9.10 -8.82 23.21
CA ILE A 321 9.49 -10.18 23.60
C ILE A 321 8.38 -10.83 24.43
N ARG A 322 7.94 -10.17 25.49
CA ARG A 322 6.86 -10.65 26.36
C ARG A 322 5.57 -10.95 25.58
N LEU A 323 5.17 -10.05 24.67
CA LEU A 323 3.96 -10.22 23.87
C LEU A 323 4.07 -11.34 22.83
N VAL A 324 5.26 -11.60 22.29
CA VAL A 324 5.51 -12.76 21.42
C VAL A 324 5.44 -14.05 22.24
N GLU A 325 6.01 -14.09 23.44
CA GLU A 325 5.89 -15.25 24.35
C GLU A 325 4.42 -15.57 24.61
N GLU A 326 3.62 -14.59 25.02
CA GLU A 326 2.18 -14.75 25.23
C GLU A 326 1.46 -15.22 23.95
N ALA A 327 1.87 -14.70 22.78
CA ALA A 327 1.31 -15.07 21.49
C ALA A 327 1.60 -16.55 21.14
N LEU A 328 2.77 -17.06 21.48
CA LEU A 328 3.14 -18.47 21.24
C LEU A 328 2.29 -19.45 22.05
N PHE A 329 1.79 -19.04 23.21
CA PHE A 329 0.88 -19.82 24.04
C PHE A 329 -0.60 -19.64 23.67
N ASP A 330 -0.94 -18.68 22.80
CA ASP A 330 -2.31 -18.41 22.37
C ASP A 330 -2.79 -19.49 21.38
N LYS A 331 -3.35 -20.56 21.93
CA LYS A 331 -3.90 -21.71 21.17
C LYS A 331 -5.43 -21.76 21.19
N ASP A 332 -6.10 -20.76 21.81
CA ASP A 332 -7.55 -20.71 21.90
C ASP A 332 -8.20 -20.43 20.54
N PRO A 333 -9.04 -21.35 20.00
CA PRO A 333 -9.75 -21.13 18.76
C PRO A 333 -10.67 -19.90 18.80
N ALA A 334 -11.20 -19.54 19.97
CA ALA A 334 -12.04 -18.36 20.12
C ALA A 334 -11.27 -17.06 19.84
N ASN A 335 -9.99 -16.99 20.22
CA ASN A 335 -9.13 -15.87 19.88
C ASN A 335 -8.82 -15.79 18.39
N ALA A 336 -8.62 -16.93 17.72
CA ALA A 336 -8.45 -16.99 16.26
C ALA A 336 -9.71 -16.47 15.56
N ALA A 337 -10.90 -16.94 15.97
CA ALA A 337 -12.18 -16.48 15.44
C ALA A 337 -12.41 -14.96 15.64
N ARG A 338 -12.03 -14.43 16.82
CA ARG A 338 -12.13 -12.97 17.08
C ARG A 338 -11.24 -12.17 16.16
N ARG A 339 -9.99 -12.60 15.91
CA ARG A 339 -9.08 -11.96 14.95
C ARG A 339 -9.66 -11.92 13.55
N GLN A 340 -10.20 -13.05 13.08
CA GLN A 340 -10.84 -13.14 11.78
C GLN A 340 -12.08 -12.24 11.68
N ALA A 341 -12.96 -12.28 12.67
CA ALA A 341 -14.19 -11.47 12.70
C ALA A 341 -13.90 -9.96 12.63
N ALA A 342 -12.80 -9.52 13.24
CA ALA A 342 -12.40 -8.11 13.23
C ALA A 342 -12.10 -7.54 11.82
N VAL A 343 -11.85 -8.39 10.83
CA VAL A 343 -11.52 -7.97 9.47
C VAL A 343 -12.46 -8.54 8.39
N ALA A 344 -13.36 -9.44 8.75
CA ALA A 344 -14.22 -10.16 7.81
C ALA A 344 -15.11 -9.24 6.96
N SER A 345 -15.63 -8.15 7.53
CA SER A 345 -16.46 -7.17 6.83
C SER A 345 -15.64 -6.14 6.03
N GLY A 346 -14.34 -6.03 6.31
CA GLY A 346 -13.43 -5.06 5.69
C GLY A 346 -12.83 -5.53 4.38
N THR A 347 -13.56 -6.25 3.53
CA THR A 347 -13.04 -6.78 2.27
C THR A 347 -12.87 -5.70 1.19
N TRP A 348 -12.02 -5.97 0.19
CA TRP A 348 -11.90 -5.10 -0.98
C TRP A 348 -13.21 -4.94 -1.74
N ASP A 349 -14.08 -5.97 -1.73
CA ASP A 349 -15.39 -5.91 -2.38
C ASP A 349 -16.32 -4.95 -1.63
N ALA A 350 -16.41 -5.08 -0.31
CA ALA A 350 -17.20 -4.17 0.53
C ALA A 350 -16.74 -2.71 0.41
N ARG A 351 -15.39 -2.48 0.37
CA ARG A 351 -14.83 -1.13 0.16
C ARG A 351 -15.20 -0.58 -1.22
N ALA A 352 -15.11 -1.39 -2.27
CA ALA A 352 -15.44 -0.96 -3.62
C ALA A 352 -16.95 -0.65 -3.76
N GLU A 353 -17.81 -1.47 -3.19
CA GLU A 353 -19.26 -1.24 -3.19
C GLU A 353 -19.62 0.06 -2.45
N TRP A 354 -19.07 0.27 -1.27
CA TRP A 354 -19.29 1.50 -0.50
C TRP A 354 -18.85 2.75 -1.27
N VAL A 355 -17.66 2.71 -1.86
CA VAL A 355 -17.14 3.80 -2.70
C VAL A 355 -18.03 4.04 -3.92
N SER A 356 -18.51 2.98 -4.58
CA SER A 356 -19.43 3.11 -5.72
C SER A 356 -20.70 3.87 -5.33
N LYS A 357 -21.32 3.52 -4.19
CA LYS A 357 -22.52 4.21 -3.68
C LYS A 357 -22.28 5.70 -3.40
N LEU A 358 -21.10 6.07 -2.89
CA LEU A 358 -20.74 7.48 -2.68
C LEU A 358 -20.59 8.22 -4.02
N ILE A 359 -19.91 7.61 -4.99
CA ILE A 359 -19.74 8.19 -6.33
C ILE A 359 -21.08 8.36 -7.03
N GLU A 360 -21.98 7.37 -6.95
CA GLU A 360 -23.33 7.44 -7.54
C GLU A 360 -24.14 8.59 -6.97
N ARG A 361 -24.06 8.85 -5.65
CA ARG A 361 -24.71 10.02 -5.02
C ARG A 361 -24.18 11.32 -5.59
N VAL A 362 -22.85 11.48 -5.64
CA VAL A 362 -22.21 12.69 -6.23
C VAL A 362 -22.65 12.90 -7.67
N LEU A 363 -22.75 11.85 -8.47
CA LEU A 363 -23.17 11.96 -9.87
C LEU A 363 -24.66 12.28 -10.01
N ALA A 364 -25.49 11.89 -9.05
CA ALA A 364 -26.93 12.21 -9.06
C ALA A 364 -27.22 13.65 -8.63
N GLU A 365 -26.31 14.27 -7.88
CA GLU A 365 -26.40 15.67 -7.41
C GLU A 365 -25.87 16.70 -8.44
N LYS A 366 -25.19 16.25 -9.49
CA LYS A 366 -24.63 17.07 -10.59
C LYS A 366 -25.52 17.07 -11.84
#